data_7a394abc89af0f3f2aa24fc2c82eb726
#
_entry.id   7a394abc89af0f3f2aa24fc2c82eb726
#
_cell.length_a   1.000
_cell.length_b   1.000
_cell.length_c   1.000
_cell.angle_alpha   90.00
_cell.angle_beta   90.00
_cell.angle_gamma   90.00
#
_symmetry.space_group_name_H-M   'P 1'
#
loop_
_entity.id
_entity.type
_entity.pdbx_description
1 polymer ?
#
loop_
_entity_poly.entity_id
_entity_poly.type
_entity_poly.pdbx_seq_one_letter_code
_entity_poly.pdbx_strand_id
1 'polypeptide(L)'
;MAGPACPAPGCRGSMTTDPISSARLRLVPLTVADAAEMAGVLSGAALYAFTGGAPPGLDELRSRYARQAAGWSPDGGEEWHNWILRRQPGGQAVGYVQATITGAGRRAEIAWVVGLEWQGHGYATVAAQALVGWLDDRGADVIQAHIHPRHSASAAVARRAGLRPSGVVEDGEQLWLRDRCAAP
;
A
#
# COMPACT_ATOMS: atom_id res chain seq x y z
N MET A 1 -36.50 23.09 12.01
CA MET A 1 -35.87 21.90 11.40
C MET A 1 -34.41 21.91 11.80
N ALA A 2 -34.03 21.07 12.73
CA ALA A 2 -32.66 20.96 13.20
C ALA A 2 -31.90 20.06 12.25
N GLY A 3 -30.77 20.53 11.70
CA GLY A 3 -29.85 19.77 10.87
C GLY A 3 -29.12 18.70 11.72
N PRO A 4 -28.60 17.63 11.10
CA PRO A 4 -27.91 16.57 11.82
C PRO A 4 -26.65 17.13 12.50
N ALA A 5 -26.54 16.86 13.78
CA ALA A 5 -25.39 17.25 14.61
C ALA A 5 -24.13 16.57 14.11
N CYS A 6 -23.04 17.33 13.98
CA CYS A 6 -21.69 16.82 13.78
C CYS A 6 -21.34 15.82 14.89
N PRO A 7 -20.83 14.61 14.63
CA PRO A 7 -20.37 13.73 15.68
C PRO A 7 -19.16 14.33 16.38
N ALA A 8 -19.16 14.25 17.71
CA ALA A 8 -18.11 14.75 18.57
C ALA A 8 -16.74 14.07 18.28
N PRO A 9 -15.59 14.78 18.40
CA PRO A 9 -14.27 14.20 18.25
C PRO A 9 -14.00 13.27 19.46
N GLY A 10 -14.10 11.94 19.27
CA GLY A 10 -13.83 11.01 20.36
C GLY A 10 -14.09 9.53 20.11
N CYS A 11 -14.87 9.15 19.12
CA CYS A 11 -15.10 7.73 18.78
C CYS A 11 -14.56 7.45 17.37
N ARG A 12 -13.24 7.37 17.23
CA ARG A 12 -12.64 6.72 16.06
C ARG A 12 -12.82 5.22 16.28
N GLY A 13 -13.85 4.65 15.65
CA GLY A 13 -14.00 3.20 15.57
C GLY A 13 -12.70 2.62 15.00
N SER A 14 -12.27 1.49 15.52
CA SER A 14 -11.16 0.73 14.94
C SER A 14 -11.49 0.49 13.47
N MET A 15 -10.79 1.20 12.57
CA MET A 15 -10.91 0.99 11.13
C MET A 15 -10.24 -0.34 10.83
N THR A 16 -11.06 -1.39 10.71
CA THR A 16 -10.56 -2.70 10.29
C THR A 16 -10.24 -2.62 8.81
N THR A 17 -8.97 -2.88 8.49
CA THR A 17 -8.56 -3.11 7.11
C THR A 17 -9.19 -4.42 6.63
N ASP A 18 -10.12 -4.37 5.67
CA ASP A 18 -10.77 -5.56 5.15
C ASP A 18 -9.83 -6.36 4.23
N PRO A 19 -9.93 -7.71 4.23
CA PRO A 19 -9.22 -8.50 3.24
C PRO A 19 -9.71 -8.21 1.82
N ILE A 20 -8.78 -8.16 0.85
CA ILE A 20 -9.10 -8.00 -0.56
C ILE A 20 -8.75 -9.31 -1.27
N SER A 21 -9.67 -9.85 -2.06
CA SER A 21 -9.47 -11.11 -2.79
C SER A 21 -9.34 -10.86 -4.29
N SER A 22 -8.39 -11.55 -4.92
CA SER A 22 -8.23 -11.64 -6.36
C SER A 22 -8.00 -13.09 -6.79
N ALA A 23 -8.00 -13.38 -8.08
CA ALA A 23 -7.86 -14.75 -8.58
C ALA A 23 -6.55 -15.43 -8.16
N ARG A 24 -5.48 -14.68 -7.90
CA ARG A 24 -4.13 -15.22 -7.65
C ARG A 24 -3.54 -14.82 -6.30
N LEU A 25 -4.12 -13.81 -5.65
CA LEU A 25 -3.66 -13.27 -4.38
C LEU A 25 -4.84 -13.02 -3.45
N ARG A 26 -4.59 -13.23 -2.17
CA ARG A 26 -5.40 -12.69 -1.09
C ARG A 26 -4.56 -11.65 -0.35
N LEU A 27 -5.01 -10.44 -0.31
CA LEU A 27 -4.43 -9.36 0.47
C LEU A 27 -5.04 -9.46 1.87
N VAL A 28 -4.24 -9.86 2.84
CA VAL A 28 -4.69 -10.09 4.23
C VAL A 28 -4.20 -8.92 5.08
N PRO A 29 -5.03 -8.31 5.93
CA PRO A 29 -4.58 -7.26 6.82
C PRO A 29 -3.32 -7.65 7.58
N LEU A 30 -2.34 -6.76 7.59
CA LEU A 30 -1.05 -6.97 8.20
C LEU A 30 -1.18 -7.07 9.73
N THR A 31 -0.49 -8.04 10.31
CA THR A 31 -0.37 -8.22 11.76
C THR A 31 1.09 -8.37 12.18
N VAL A 32 1.37 -8.20 13.47
CA VAL A 32 2.72 -8.42 14.03
C VAL A 32 3.20 -9.87 13.83
N ALA A 33 2.28 -10.83 13.80
CA ALA A 33 2.62 -12.24 13.60
C ALA A 33 3.23 -12.52 12.22
N ASP A 34 2.91 -11.71 11.21
CA ASP A 34 3.46 -11.84 9.86
C ASP A 34 4.96 -11.50 9.78
N ALA A 35 5.52 -10.81 10.79
CA ALA A 35 6.90 -10.34 10.76
C ALA A 35 7.92 -11.47 10.58
N ALA A 36 7.68 -12.65 11.16
CA ALA A 36 8.60 -13.79 11.07
C ALA A 36 8.71 -14.31 9.62
N GLU A 37 7.60 -14.51 8.93
CA GLU A 37 7.58 -14.93 7.53
C GLU A 37 8.11 -13.83 6.62
N MET A 38 7.69 -12.59 6.85
CA MET A 38 8.09 -11.45 6.04
C MET A 38 9.56 -11.08 6.16
N ALA A 39 10.24 -11.39 7.25
CA ALA A 39 11.70 -11.23 7.36
C ALA A 39 12.43 -12.01 6.26
N GLY A 40 11.97 -13.23 5.94
CA GLY A 40 12.49 -14.02 4.82
C GLY A 40 12.16 -13.37 3.46
N VAL A 41 10.91 -13.00 3.24
CA VAL A 41 10.45 -12.37 1.98
C VAL A 41 11.19 -11.08 1.66
N LEU A 42 11.55 -10.30 2.68
CA LEU A 42 12.20 -8.99 2.57
C LEU A 42 13.74 -9.05 2.73
N SER A 43 14.34 -10.24 2.83
CA SER A 43 15.78 -10.40 3.08
C SER A 43 16.68 -10.02 1.90
N GLY A 44 16.14 -9.89 0.70
CA GLY A 44 16.92 -9.63 -0.50
C GLY A 44 17.39 -8.17 -0.61
N ALA A 45 18.70 -7.93 -0.54
CA ALA A 45 19.28 -6.58 -0.61
C ALA A 45 18.89 -5.80 -1.90
N ALA A 46 18.65 -6.50 -3.01
CA ALA A 46 18.22 -5.86 -4.25
C ALA A 46 16.85 -5.18 -4.17
N LEU A 47 16.01 -5.51 -3.19
CA LEU A 47 14.72 -4.82 -2.96
C LEU A 47 14.93 -3.34 -2.58
N TYR A 48 16.09 -3.02 -2.01
CA TYR A 48 16.41 -1.69 -1.47
C TYR A 48 17.24 -0.84 -2.43
N ALA A 49 17.50 -1.34 -3.65
CA ALA A 49 18.35 -0.65 -4.63
C ALA A 49 17.82 0.73 -5.05
N PHE A 50 16.52 0.96 -4.96
CA PHE A 50 15.87 2.21 -5.35
C PHE A 50 15.29 3.00 -4.16
N THR A 51 14.91 2.34 -3.10
CA THR A 51 14.32 2.96 -1.90
C THR A 51 15.35 3.27 -0.82
N GLY A 52 16.56 2.74 -0.98
CA GLY A 52 17.59 2.83 0.06
C GLY A 52 17.33 1.93 1.27
N GLY A 53 18.26 1.93 2.23
CA GLY A 53 18.19 1.10 3.43
C GLY A 53 18.77 -0.30 3.24
N ALA A 54 18.40 -1.20 4.13
CA ALA A 54 18.85 -2.60 4.17
C ALA A 54 17.70 -3.53 4.55
N PRO A 55 17.84 -4.85 4.33
CA PRO A 55 16.88 -5.82 4.81
C PRO A 55 16.64 -5.67 6.31
N PRO A 56 15.37 -5.51 6.75
CA PRO A 56 15.05 -5.31 8.15
C PRO A 56 15.23 -6.59 8.96
N GLY A 57 15.73 -6.45 10.18
CA GLY A 57 15.74 -7.54 11.16
C GLY A 57 14.33 -7.88 11.67
N LEU A 58 14.20 -9.08 12.27
CA LEU A 58 12.89 -9.55 12.78
C LEU A 58 12.28 -8.58 13.82
N ASP A 59 13.06 -8.09 14.76
CA ASP A 59 12.54 -7.21 15.82
C ASP A 59 12.22 -5.82 15.28
N GLU A 60 12.94 -5.34 14.27
CA GLU A 60 12.61 -4.13 13.53
C GLU A 60 11.26 -4.27 12.81
N LEU A 61 11.04 -5.41 12.12
CA LEU A 61 9.76 -5.70 11.47
C LEU A 61 8.60 -5.79 12.46
N ARG A 62 8.79 -6.48 13.58
CA ARG A 62 7.78 -6.54 14.65
C ARG A 62 7.39 -5.14 15.13
N SER A 63 8.38 -4.30 15.39
CA SER A 63 8.15 -2.92 15.84
C SER A 63 7.46 -2.07 14.77
N ARG A 64 7.86 -2.22 13.51
CA ARG A 64 7.23 -1.55 12.35
C ARG A 64 5.79 -2.00 12.19
N TYR A 65 5.53 -3.30 12.21
CA TYR A 65 4.19 -3.88 12.04
C TYR A 65 3.25 -3.53 13.19
N ALA A 66 3.76 -3.43 14.42
CA ALA A 66 2.96 -2.95 15.54
C ALA A 66 2.46 -1.50 15.32
N ARG A 67 3.30 -0.62 14.77
CA ARG A 67 2.88 0.74 14.40
C ARG A 67 1.90 0.75 13.24
N GLN A 68 2.18 0.00 12.18
CA GLN A 68 1.33 -0.06 10.97
C GLN A 68 -0.04 -0.67 11.27
N ALA A 69 -0.11 -1.68 12.12
CA ALA A 69 -1.36 -2.32 12.55
C ALA A 69 -2.24 -1.40 13.43
N ALA A 70 -1.69 -0.32 13.96
CA ALA A 70 -2.48 0.69 14.67
C ALA A 70 -3.47 1.41 13.75
N GLY A 71 -3.21 1.42 12.43
CA GLY A 71 -4.11 1.95 11.41
C GLY A 71 -4.13 3.47 11.26
N TRP A 72 -3.37 4.20 12.08
CA TRP A 72 -3.32 5.67 12.08
C TRP A 72 -1.92 6.19 12.34
N SER A 73 -1.61 7.38 11.76
CA SER A 73 -0.44 8.15 12.18
C SER A 73 -0.59 8.61 13.64
N PRO A 74 0.53 8.87 14.36
CA PRO A 74 0.49 9.31 15.77
C PRO A 74 -0.31 10.58 16.01
N ASP A 75 -0.34 11.49 15.05
CA ASP A 75 -1.14 12.72 15.07
C ASP A 75 -2.59 12.53 14.61
N GLY A 76 -2.91 11.35 14.09
CA GLY A 76 -4.22 10.99 13.56
C GLY A 76 -4.60 11.68 12.25
N GLY A 77 -3.64 12.25 11.54
CA GLY A 77 -3.85 12.91 10.25
C GLY A 77 -3.94 11.95 9.06
N GLU A 78 -3.42 10.74 9.22
CA GLU A 78 -3.34 9.73 8.17
C GLU A 78 -3.96 8.41 8.61
N GLU A 79 -4.69 7.77 7.72
CA GLU A 79 -5.14 6.39 7.87
C GLU A 79 -4.14 5.46 7.18
N TRP A 80 -3.69 4.43 7.89
CA TRP A 80 -2.71 3.47 7.39
C TRP A 80 -3.35 2.10 7.17
N HIS A 81 -3.42 1.70 5.93
CA HIS A 81 -3.90 0.39 5.54
C HIS A 81 -2.77 -0.44 4.95
N ASN A 82 -2.52 -1.60 5.55
CA ASN A 82 -1.40 -2.46 5.19
C ASN A 82 -1.87 -3.90 5.01
N TRP A 83 -1.44 -4.56 3.94
CA TRP A 83 -1.78 -5.95 3.66
C TRP A 83 -0.55 -6.77 3.31
N ILE A 84 -0.53 -8.00 3.80
CA ILE A 84 0.37 -9.04 3.33
C ILE A 84 -0.26 -9.70 2.09
N LEU A 85 0.54 -9.84 1.04
CA LEU A 85 0.15 -10.53 -0.19
C LEU A 85 0.35 -12.03 0.00
N ARG A 86 -0.75 -12.78 0.05
CA ARG A 86 -0.71 -14.24 0.17
C ARG A 86 -1.08 -14.89 -1.16
N ARG A 87 -0.20 -15.73 -1.68
CA ARG A 87 -0.39 -16.46 -2.93
C ARG A 87 -1.54 -17.46 -2.82
N GLN A 88 -2.32 -17.57 -3.87
CA GLN A 88 -3.35 -18.61 -4.00
C GLN A 88 -3.02 -19.53 -5.20
N PRO A 89 -3.09 -20.88 -5.01
CA PRO A 89 -3.19 -21.60 -3.75
C PRO A 89 -1.88 -21.57 -2.96
N GLY A 90 -1.90 -21.96 -1.70
CA GLY A 90 -0.69 -22.20 -0.89
C GLY A 90 -0.51 -21.25 0.30
N GLY A 91 -1.06 -20.04 0.26
CA GLY A 91 -1.07 -19.11 1.39
C GLY A 91 0.28 -18.45 1.75
N GLN A 92 1.38 -18.77 1.05
CA GLN A 92 2.69 -18.17 1.33
C GLN A 92 2.65 -16.66 1.13
N ALA A 93 3.31 -15.92 2.03
CA ALA A 93 3.54 -14.50 1.86
C ALA A 93 4.54 -14.27 0.72
N VAL A 94 4.19 -13.37 -0.20
CA VAL A 94 5.02 -13.03 -1.37
C VAL A 94 5.44 -11.57 -1.39
N GLY A 95 4.90 -10.74 -0.49
CA GLY A 95 5.15 -9.32 -0.43
C GLY A 95 4.10 -8.59 0.42
N TYR A 96 4.04 -7.28 0.26
CA TYR A 96 3.03 -6.44 0.89
C TYR A 96 2.59 -5.29 -0.02
N VAL A 97 1.43 -4.72 0.28
CA VAL A 97 0.99 -3.42 -0.23
C VAL A 97 0.49 -2.55 0.92
N GLN A 98 0.56 -1.26 0.72
CA GLN A 98 0.07 -0.29 1.69
C GLN A 98 -0.67 0.85 0.99
N ALA A 99 -1.61 1.47 1.71
CA ALA A 99 -2.22 2.74 1.37
C ALA A 99 -2.17 3.66 2.58
N THR A 100 -1.69 4.88 2.38
CA THR A 100 -1.79 5.99 3.32
C THR A 100 -2.86 6.92 2.81
N ILE A 101 -3.93 7.11 3.58
CA ILE A 101 -5.09 7.90 3.17
C ILE A 101 -5.13 9.20 3.97
N THR A 102 -5.32 10.30 3.26
CA THR A 102 -5.39 11.66 3.81
C THR A 102 -6.60 12.42 3.26
N GLY A 103 -6.80 13.65 3.71
CA GLY A 103 -7.85 14.52 3.17
C GLY A 103 -9.26 13.95 3.32
N ALA A 104 -9.57 13.39 4.48
CA ALA A 104 -10.86 12.75 4.78
C ALA A 104 -11.22 11.63 3.76
N GLY A 105 -10.25 10.83 3.39
CA GLY A 105 -10.46 9.68 2.50
C GLY A 105 -10.32 9.98 1.00
N ARG A 106 -10.04 11.23 0.64
CA ARG A 106 -10.07 11.64 -0.78
C ARG A 106 -8.73 11.45 -1.52
N ARG A 107 -7.62 11.37 -0.80
CA ARG A 107 -6.28 11.15 -1.37
C ARG A 107 -5.66 9.91 -0.78
N ALA A 108 -5.05 9.09 -1.62
CA ALA A 108 -4.35 7.89 -1.17
C ALA A 108 -2.97 7.81 -1.83
N GLU A 109 -1.95 7.56 -1.03
CA GLU A 109 -0.64 7.16 -1.50
C GLU A 109 -0.48 5.66 -1.36
N ILE A 110 -0.07 4.98 -2.43
CA ILE A 110 0.08 3.53 -2.45
C ILE A 110 1.52 3.11 -2.71
N ALA A 111 1.91 2.00 -2.05
CA ALA A 111 3.19 1.36 -2.31
C ALA A 111 3.04 -0.17 -2.33
N TRP A 112 3.99 -0.84 -2.99
CA TRP A 112 4.04 -2.30 -3.12
C TRP A 112 5.47 -2.80 -3.10
N VAL A 113 5.65 -3.96 -2.48
CA VAL A 113 6.90 -4.72 -2.51
C VAL A 113 6.58 -6.20 -2.72
N VAL A 114 7.30 -6.84 -3.63
CA VAL A 114 7.23 -8.29 -3.86
C VAL A 114 8.64 -8.87 -3.69
N GLY A 115 8.77 -9.89 -2.86
CA GLY A 115 10.03 -10.58 -2.59
C GLY A 115 10.69 -11.08 -3.87
N LEU A 116 12.02 -11.12 -3.91
CA LEU A 116 12.79 -11.40 -5.13
C LEU A 116 12.38 -12.71 -5.80
N GLU A 117 12.16 -13.77 -5.02
CA GLU A 117 11.73 -15.08 -5.52
C GLU A 117 10.37 -15.06 -6.23
N TRP A 118 9.54 -14.05 -5.92
CA TRP A 118 8.18 -13.92 -6.40
C TRP A 118 8.01 -12.86 -7.50
N GLN A 119 9.11 -12.19 -7.87
CA GLN A 119 9.09 -11.21 -8.96
C GLN A 119 8.91 -11.91 -10.33
N GLY A 120 8.52 -11.15 -11.35
CA GLY A 120 8.26 -11.71 -12.68
C GLY A 120 6.92 -12.44 -12.83
N HIS A 121 6.20 -12.77 -11.75
CA HIS A 121 4.92 -13.48 -11.79
C HIS A 121 3.69 -12.57 -11.92
N GLY A 122 3.87 -11.26 -11.97
CA GLY A 122 2.78 -10.28 -12.08
C GLY A 122 2.05 -9.99 -10.77
N TYR A 123 2.52 -10.48 -9.63
CA TYR A 123 1.86 -10.29 -8.34
C TYR A 123 1.74 -8.81 -7.94
N ALA A 124 2.77 -7.99 -8.16
CA ALA A 124 2.70 -6.56 -7.87
C ALA A 124 1.59 -5.86 -8.66
N THR A 125 1.41 -6.22 -9.94
CA THR A 125 0.34 -5.66 -10.78
C THR A 125 -1.04 -6.05 -10.25
N VAL A 126 -1.25 -7.33 -9.96
CA VAL A 126 -2.52 -7.83 -9.42
C VAL A 126 -2.85 -7.15 -8.08
N ALA A 127 -1.84 -7.02 -7.20
CA ALA A 127 -2.01 -6.40 -5.90
C ALA A 127 -2.33 -4.89 -6.01
N ALA A 128 -1.58 -4.15 -6.85
CA ALA A 128 -1.81 -2.72 -7.07
C ALA A 128 -3.19 -2.45 -7.68
N GLN A 129 -3.64 -3.26 -8.65
CA GLN A 129 -4.97 -3.14 -9.24
C GLN A 129 -6.08 -3.42 -8.23
N ALA A 130 -5.91 -4.45 -7.39
CA ALA A 130 -6.86 -4.77 -6.34
C ALA A 130 -6.96 -3.64 -5.29
N LEU A 131 -5.81 -3.06 -4.92
CA LEU A 131 -5.75 -1.93 -3.99
C LEU A 131 -6.39 -0.67 -4.58
N VAL A 132 -6.13 -0.36 -5.86
CA VAL A 132 -6.78 0.75 -6.55
C VAL A 132 -8.29 0.57 -6.60
N GLY A 133 -8.79 -0.62 -6.91
CA GLY A 133 -10.23 -0.92 -6.87
C GLY A 133 -10.84 -0.72 -5.48
N TRP A 134 -10.16 -1.18 -4.43
CA TRP A 134 -10.57 -1.00 -3.04
C TRP A 134 -10.64 0.50 -2.63
N LEU A 135 -9.71 1.33 -3.12
CA LEU A 135 -9.72 2.77 -2.92
C LEU A 135 -10.83 3.47 -3.71
N ASP A 136 -11.10 3.01 -4.93
CA ASP A 136 -12.21 3.51 -5.75
C ASP A 136 -13.56 3.29 -5.08
N ASP A 137 -13.78 2.10 -4.52
CA ASP A 137 -15.02 1.76 -3.80
C ASP A 137 -15.21 2.62 -2.54
N ARG A 138 -14.11 3.15 -1.98
CA ARG A 138 -14.11 4.09 -0.85
C ARG A 138 -14.20 5.56 -1.27
N GLY A 139 -14.24 5.83 -2.56
CA GLY A 139 -14.43 7.20 -3.09
C GLY A 139 -13.15 8.05 -3.08
N ALA A 140 -11.97 7.44 -3.11
CA ALA A 140 -10.72 8.18 -3.29
C ALA A 140 -10.73 8.91 -4.65
N ASP A 141 -10.48 10.21 -4.65
CA ASP A 141 -10.44 11.00 -5.88
C ASP A 141 -9.07 10.91 -6.54
N VAL A 142 -8.01 10.95 -5.73
CA VAL A 142 -6.62 10.94 -6.19
C VAL A 142 -5.90 9.77 -5.56
N ILE A 143 -5.31 8.92 -6.40
CA ILE A 143 -4.40 7.85 -5.99
C ILE A 143 -3.03 8.17 -6.56
N GLN A 144 -2.01 8.15 -5.70
CA GLN A 144 -0.64 8.49 -6.07
C GLN A 144 0.37 7.42 -5.64
N ALA A 145 1.52 7.41 -6.31
CA ALA A 145 2.68 6.61 -5.94
C ALA A 145 3.97 7.35 -6.32
N HIS A 146 4.99 7.25 -5.48
CA HIS A 146 6.33 7.74 -5.76
C HIS A 146 7.19 6.60 -6.29
N ILE A 147 7.86 6.79 -7.41
CA ILE A 147 8.62 5.74 -8.09
C ILE A 147 9.94 6.33 -8.58
N HIS A 148 11.04 5.72 -8.16
CA HIS A 148 12.36 6.11 -8.66
C HIS A 148 12.41 6.03 -10.20
N PRO A 149 12.90 7.06 -10.93
CA PRO A 149 12.83 7.13 -12.40
C PRO A 149 13.46 5.94 -13.13
N ARG A 150 14.48 5.31 -12.53
CA ARG A 150 15.14 4.13 -13.08
C ARG A 150 14.44 2.80 -12.71
N HIS A 151 13.39 2.83 -11.89
CA HIS A 151 12.68 1.61 -11.48
C HIS A 151 11.57 1.24 -12.48
N SER A 152 11.98 0.79 -13.66
CA SER A 152 11.08 0.47 -14.78
C SER A 152 10.02 -0.58 -14.44
N ALA A 153 10.33 -1.54 -13.56
CA ALA A 153 9.39 -2.57 -13.11
C ALA A 153 8.21 -1.94 -12.32
N SER A 154 8.48 -1.06 -11.34
CA SER A 154 7.42 -0.35 -10.61
C SER A 154 6.65 0.61 -11.50
N ALA A 155 7.30 1.30 -12.43
CA ALA A 155 6.63 2.13 -13.43
C ALA A 155 5.65 1.32 -14.30
N ALA A 156 6.01 0.10 -14.67
CA ALA A 156 5.12 -0.80 -15.41
C ALA A 156 3.92 -1.26 -14.56
N VAL A 157 4.10 -1.50 -13.27
CA VAL A 157 3.01 -1.80 -12.32
C VAL A 157 2.07 -0.61 -12.20
N ALA A 158 2.59 0.60 -11.93
CA ALA A 158 1.79 1.83 -11.81
C ALA A 158 0.92 2.06 -13.05
N ARG A 159 1.52 1.95 -14.25
CA ARG A 159 0.79 2.11 -15.51
C ARG A 159 -0.35 1.10 -15.66
N ARG A 160 -0.13 -0.18 -15.31
CA ARG A 160 -1.16 -1.23 -15.37
C ARG A 160 -2.24 -1.06 -14.30
N ALA A 161 -1.92 -0.40 -13.19
CA ALA A 161 -2.89 -0.02 -12.15
C ALA A 161 -3.66 1.27 -12.49
N GLY A 162 -3.38 1.88 -13.66
CA GLY A 162 -4.09 3.06 -14.13
C GLY A 162 -3.48 4.40 -13.72
N LEU A 163 -2.29 4.40 -13.07
CA LEU A 163 -1.58 5.63 -12.76
C LEU A 163 -0.77 6.10 -13.98
N ARG A 164 -0.56 7.41 -14.06
CA ARG A 164 0.24 8.06 -15.12
C ARG A 164 1.29 8.96 -14.47
N PRO A 165 2.49 9.11 -15.10
CA PRO A 165 3.48 10.06 -14.61
C PRO A 165 2.94 11.49 -14.68
N SER A 166 3.08 12.24 -13.58
CA SER A 166 2.61 13.64 -13.50
C SER A 166 3.58 14.66 -14.11
N GLY A 167 4.82 14.24 -14.34
CA GLY A 167 5.93 15.15 -14.67
C GLY A 167 6.61 15.78 -13.45
N VAL A 168 6.08 15.61 -12.26
CA VAL A 168 6.66 16.11 -11.00
C VAL A 168 7.65 15.10 -10.45
N VAL A 169 8.80 15.58 -9.96
CA VAL A 169 9.80 14.79 -9.25
C VAL A 169 9.95 15.38 -7.85
N GLU A 170 9.78 14.58 -6.83
CA GLU A 170 9.91 14.93 -5.41
C GLU A 170 10.93 13.98 -4.78
N ASP A 171 11.91 14.50 -4.06
CA ASP A 171 12.97 13.73 -3.38
C ASP A 171 13.65 12.67 -4.27
N GLY A 172 13.76 12.94 -5.59
CA GLY A 172 14.37 12.06 -6.58
C GLY A 172 13.44 10.97 -7.11
N GLU A 173 12.20 10.92 -6.68
CA GLU A 173 11.17 10.00 -7.16
C GLU A 173 10.15 10.72 -8.04
N GLN A 174 9.73 10.06 -9.11
CA GLN A 174 8.69 10.56 -10.00
C GLN A 174 7.31 10.29 -9.38
N LEU A 175 6.50 11.33 -9.28
CA LEU A 175 5.10 11.22 -8.84
C LEU A 175 4.24 10.65 -9.97
N TRP A 176 3.54 9.57 -9.68
CA TRP A 176 2.54 8.94 -10.53
C TRP A 176 1.16 9.18 -9.94
N LEU A 177 0.20 9.59 -10.78
CA LEU A 177 -1.15 9.96 -10.35
C LEU A 177 -2.21 9.20 -11.14
N ARG A 178 -3.30 8.90 -10.46
CA ARG A 178 -4.60 8.60 -11.04
C ARG A 178 -5.62 9.54 -10.38
N ASP A 179 -6.22 10.39 -11.18
CA ASP A 179 -7.23 11.37 -10.75
C ASP A 179 -8.57 10.98 -11.39
N ARG A 180 -9.60 10.72 -10.57
CA ARG A 180 -10.95 10.39 -11.05
C ARG A 180 -11.70 11.60 -11.58
N CYS A 181 -11.32 12.79 -11.12
CA CYS A 181 -11.97 14.05 -11.51
C CYS A 181 -11.34 14.66 -12.76
N ALA A 182 -10.12 14.24 -13.15
CA ALA A 182 -9.53 14.61 -14.43
C ALA A 182 -10.18 13.77 -15.55
N ALA A 183 -11.28 14.29 -16.11
CA ALA A 183 -11.86 13.73 -17.33
C ALA A 183 -10.84 13.76 -18.47
N PRO A 184 -10.88 12.80 -19.42
CA PRO A 184 -10.00 12.78 -20.58
C PRO A 184 -10.19 14.01 -21.47
#